data_a436179d262d1cc4f8a487a2194f6495
#
_entry.id   a436179d262d1cc4f8a487a2194f6495
#
_cell.length_a   1.000
_cell.length_b   1.000
_cell.length_c   1.000
_cell.angle_alpha   90.00
_cell.angle_beta   90.00
_cell.angle_gamma   90.00
#
_symmetry.space_group_name_H-M   'P 1'
#
loop_
_entity.id
_entity.type
_entity.pdbx_description
1 polymer ?
#
loop_
_entity_poly.entity_id
_entity_poly.type
_entity_poly.pdbx_seq_one_letter_code
_entity_poly.pdbx_strand_id
1 'polypeptide(L)'
;MKVLYLILCVYAMVAMVAGCATGGKTTDAKDSAEYDVLKERIDSIIKEKPGKFGVALIVDNRDTVTVNNTDDYPLMSMFKLHEALGVCHVMDSLGRGLDSVMVISREHLDPQTYSPMLKEYDMPEISLSVGRLIDYILVDSDNNASNWLFDSIVPVSYVNSYIGTLIPEQSFEIVWRESDMAAEHSRAYDNRSIPLAYASLVNRVFTDSIVSRDKQEHIKSAMLRCDTGMSRLAAPLVAEEGVTFGHRTGSGYVNERGEVVAVNDGGYVTLPSGKSYAIAVLVKDYAGPQEDAEAVMAAISKAVYDFVR
;
A
#
# COMPACT_ATOMS: atom_id res chain seq x y z
N MET A 1 -75.49 5.39 -6.93
CA MET A 1 -76.17 6.54 -7.63
C MET A 1 -75.16 7.68 -7.72
N LYS A 2 -74.91 8.10 -8.97
CA LYS A 2 -74.37 9.41 -9.48
C LYS A 2 -72.96 9.76 -8.99
N VAL A 3 -71.83 9.54 -9.72
CA VAL A 3 -71.36 10.25 -10.94
C VAL A 3 -71.42 11.77 -10.76
N LEU A 4 -70.21 12.38 -10.70
CA LEU A 4 -69.96 13.55 -11.57
C LEU A 4 -68.48 13.82 -11.69
N TYR A 5 -67.97 13.87 -12.93
CA TYR A 5 -66.71 14.39 -13.43
C TYR A 5 -66.64 15.91 -13.19
N LEU A 6 -65.44 16.41 -12.90
CA LEU A 6 -65.05 17.71 -13.43
C LEU A 6 -63.54 17.74 -13.74
N ILE A 7 -63.26 17.90 -15.01
CA ILE A 7 -62.01 18.26 -15.66
C ILE A 7 -61.92 19.79 -15.63
N LEU A 8 -60.72 20.35 -15.45
CA LEU A 8 -60.10 21.51 -16.12
C LEU A 8 -59.06 22.14 -15.21
N CYS A 9 -57.98 22.43 -15.65
CA CYS A 9 -57.24 23.18 -16.59
C CYS A 9 -55.84 23.48 -16.08
N VAL A 10 -54.93 23.21 -16.89
CA VAL A 10 -53.52 23.59 -16.90
C VAL A 10 -53.38 25.11 -16.87
N TYR A 11 -52.48 25.60 -16.00
CA TYR A 11 -51.74 26.84 -16.29
C TYR A 11 -50.27 26.61 -15.96
N ALA A 12 -49.45 26.54 -16.98
CA ALA A 12 -48.03 26.56 -16.95
C ALA A 12 -47.54 27.94 -16.50
N MET A 13 -46.92 28.03 -15.34
CA MET A 13 -46.04 29.16 -14.99
C MET A 13 -44.60 28.74 -15.19
N VAL A 14 -44.00 29.18 -16.26
CA VAL A 14 -42.55 29.15 -16.47
C VAL A 14 -41.95 30.24 -15.57
N ALA A 15 -41.41 29.84 -14.45
CA ALA A 15 -40.52 30.68 -13.67
C ALA A 15 -39.09 30.50 -14.20
N MET A 16 -38.58 31.49 -14.93
CA MET A 16 -37.13 31.63 -15.20
C MET A 16 -36.42 31.88 -13.87
N VAL A 17 -35.79 30.87 -13.33
CA VAL A 17 -34.80 31.04 -12.31
C VAL A 17 -33.44 31.28 -13.02
N ALA A 18 -33.01 32.55 -13.02
CA ALA A 18 -31.62 32.87 -13.34
C ALA A 18 -30.72 32.25 -12.28
N GLY A 19 -30.16 31.08 -12.59
CA GLY A 19 -29.16 30.45 -11.78
C GLY A 19 -27.87 31.23 -11.88
N CYS A 20 -27.46 31.87 -10.78
CA CYS A 20 -26.06 32.26 -10.58
C CYS A 20 -25.23 31.01 -10.65
N ALA A 21 -24.47 30.83 -11.71
CA ALA A 21 -23.38 29.87 -11.79
C ALA A 21 -22.29 30.32 -10.81
N THR A 22 -22.32 29.78 -9.61
CA THR A 22 -21.12 29.75 -8.76
C THR A 22 -20.14 28.86 -9.47
N GLY A 23 -19.09 29.47 -10.02
CA GLY A 23 -17.98 28.76 -10.62
C GLY A 23 -17.28 27.86 -9.58
N GLY A 24 -17.75 26.62 -9.44
CA GLY A 24 -16.97 25.55 -8.87
C GLY A 24 -15.77 25.37 -9.79
N LYS A 25 -14.55 25.51 -9.26
CA LYS A 25 -13.35 25.06 -9.95
C LYS A 25 -13.55 23.58 -10.26
N THR A 26 -13.88 23.25 -11.49
CA THR A 26 -13.71 21.91 -12.01
C THR A 26 -12.22 21.64 -11.97
N THR A 27 -11.76 20.78 -11.10
CA THR A 27 -10.45 20.15 -11.24
C THR A 27 -10.48 19.46 -12.59
N ASP A 28 -9.70 19.96 -13.54
CA ASP A 28 -9.62 19.40 -14.89
C ASP A 28 -9.21 17.92 -14.76
N ALA A 29 -10.16 17.02 -15.04
CA ALA A 29 -9.85 15.61 -15.19
C ALA A 29 -8.92 15.49 -16.40
N LYS A 30 -7.77 14.86 -16.23
CA LYS A 30 -6.88 14.55 -17.35
C LYS A 30 -7.62 13.64 -18.33
N ASP A 31 -7.41 13.83 -19.62
CA ASP A 31 -8.04 12.97 -20.60
C ASP A 31 -7.29 11.63 -20.74
N SER A 32 -7.89 10.65 -21.42
CA SER A 32 -7.28 9.33 -21.59
C SER A 32 -5.96 9.39 -22.35
N ALA A 33 -5.79 10.37 -23.25
CA ALA A 33 -4.56 10.52 -24.05
C ALA A 33 -3.38 10.98 -23.17
N GLU A 34 -3.60 11.82 -22.16
CA GLU A 34 -2.55 12.20 -21.20
C GLU A 34 -2.07 10.99 -20.38
N TYR A 35 -2.98 10.11 -19.95
CA TYR A 35 -2.62 8.87 -19.25
C TYR A 35 -1.87 7.88 -20.15
N ASP A 36 -2.19 7.81 -21.44
CA ASP A 36 -1.45 6.99 -22.41
C ASP A 36 0.00 7.49 -22.57
N VAL A 37 0.22 8.81 -22.61
CA VAL A 37 1.57 9.41 -22.62
C VAL A 37 2.36 9.06 -21.37
N LEU A 38 1.73 9.10 -20.18
CA LEU A 38 2.38 8.67 -18.93
C LEU A 38 2.78 7.20 -19.00
N LYS A 39 1.88 6.34 -19.49
CA LYS A 39 2.13 4.91 -19.63
C LYS A 39 3.31 4.65 -20.57
N GLU A 40 3.35 5.28 -21.74
CA GLU A 40 4.48 5.18 -22.68
C GLU A 40 5.80 5.65 -22.06
N ARG A 41 5.76 6.72 -21.26
CA ARG A 41 6.94 7.20 -20.52
C ARG A 41 7.44 6.17 -19.50
N ILE A 42 6.54 5.53 -18.74
CA ILE A 42 6.91 4.47 -17.78
C ILE A 42 7.47 3.27 -18.54
N ASP A 43 6.82 2.82 -19.63
CA ASP A 43 7.30 1.74 -20.47
C ASP A 43 8.73 2.03 -21.01
N SER A 44 9.00 3.26 -21.41
CA SER A 44 10.34 3.68 -21.85
C SER A 44 11.39 3.64 -20.72
N ILE A 45 11.03 3.99 -19.50
CA ILE A 45 11.93 3.96 -18.34
C ILE A 45 12.34 2.52 -18.00
N ILE A 46 11.41 1.56 -18.07
CA ILE A 46 11.66 0.16 -17.71
C ILE A 46 12.18 -0.68 -18.86
N LYS A 47 12.12 -0.15 -20.09
CA LYS A 47 12.58 -0.86 -21.28
C LYS A 47 14.04 -1.30 -21.13
N GLU A 48 14.32 -2.55 -21.52
CA GLU A 48 15.66 -3.14 -21.50
C GLU A 48 16.32 -3.24 -20.10
N LYS A 49 15.54 -3.02 -19.02
CA LYS A 49 16.04 -3.26 -17.67
C LYS A 49 16.09 -4.77 -17.38
N PRO A 50 17.12 -5.23 -16.65
CA PRO A 50 17.33 -6.68 -16.45
C PRO A 50 16.47 -7.22 -15.29
N GLY A 51 15.15 -7.09 -15.39
CA GLY A 51 14.16 -7.57 -14.43
C GLY A 51 12.75 -7.23 -14.89
N LYS A 52 11.76 -7.80 -14.21
CA LYS A 52 10.35 -7.50 -14.49
C LYS A 52 9.89 -6.35 -13.60
N PHE A 53 9.41 -5.28 -14.20
CA PHE A 53 8.80 -4.14 -13.49
C PHE A 53 7.30 -4.13 -13.71
N GLY A 54 6.54 -4.11 -12.64
CA GLY A 54 5.11 -3.89 -12.65
C GLY A 54 4.77 -2.58 -11.95
N VAL A 55 3.93 -1.77 -12.57
CA VAL A 55 3.54 -0.44 -12.05
C VAL A 55 2.03 -0.31 -12.03
N ALA A 56 1.50 0.24 -10.95
CA ALA A 56 0.13 0.69 -10.87
C ALA A 56 0.04 2.05 -10.19
N LEU A 57 -0.83 2.88 -10.71
CA LEU A 57 -1.13 4.22 -10.23
C LEU A 57 -2.64 4.39 -10.15
N ILE A 58 -3.15 4.96 -9.06
CA ILE A 58 -4.54 5.39 -8.89
C ILE A 58 -4.52 6.86 -8.51
N VAL A 59 -5.01 7.74 -9.39
CA VAL A 59 -5.01 9.19 -9.19
C VAL A 59 -6.37 9.64 -8.68
N ASP A 60 -6.38 10.45 -7.61
CA ASP A 60 -7.57 11.05 -7.00
C ASP A 60 -8.70 10.05 -6.73
N ASN A 61 -8.34 8.81 -6.33
CA ASN A 61 -9.26 7.69 -6.08
C ASN A 61 -10.18 7.37 -7.29
N ARG A 62 -9.73 7.62 -8.52
CA ARG A 62 -10.58 7.53 -9.71
C ARG A 62 -9.86 6.92 -10.91
N ASP A 63 -8.81 7.57 -11.38
CA ASP A 63 -8.17 7.22 -12.64
C ASP A 63 -7.03 6.24 -12.42
N THR A 64 -6.95 5.18 -13.22
CA THR A 64 -6.00 4.10 -13.05
C THR A 64 -5.09 3.94 -14.26
N VAL A 65 -3.78 3.83 -14.01
CA VAL A 65 -2.78 3.48 -15.01
C VAL A 65 -2.01 2.25 -14.56
N THR A 66 -1.81 1.30 -15.46
CA THR A 66 -1.03 0.10 -15.16
C THR A 66 -0.04 -0.24 -16.27
N VAL A 67 1.12 -0.77 -15.88
CA VAL A 67 2.14 -1.35 -16.77
C VAL A 67 2.53 -2.71 -16.18
N ASN A 68 2.52 -3.75 -17.02
CA ASN A 68 2.86 -5.12 -16.62
C ASN A 68 2.07 -5.62 -15.38
N ASN A 69 0.76 -5.34 -15.33
CA ASN A 69 -0.10 -5.69 -14.20
C ASN A 69 -0.65 -7.13 -14.28
N THR A 70 -0.07 -7.99 -15.11
CA THR A 70 -0.51 -9.39 -15.32
C THR A 70 0.35 -10.42 -14.60
N ASP A 71 1.57 -10.05 -14.20
CA ASP A 71 2.49 -10.92 -13.46
C ASP A 71 2.27 -10.79 -11.95
N ASP A 72 2.43 -11.92 -11.24
CA ASP A 72 2.48 -11.93 -9.78
C ASP A 72 3.90 -11.59 -9.31
N TYR A 73 4.03 -10.58 -8.49
CA TYR A 73 5.31 -10.10 -7.96
C TYR A 73 5.47 -10.50 -6.49
N PRO A 74 6.64 -11.05 -6.08
CA PRO A 74 6.91 -11.34 -4.68
C PRO A 74 6.82 -10.07 -3.83
N LEU A 75 6.00 -10.08 -2.80
CA LEU A 75 5.77 -8.88 -1.96
C LEU A 75 6.94 -8.57 -1.03
N MET A 76 7.63 -9.60 -0.55
CA MET A 76 8.56 -9.44 0.57
C MET A 76 7.89 -8.65 1.71
N SER A 77 8.62 -7.89 2.47
CA SER A 77 8.07 -7.14 3.61
C SER A 77 6.93 -6.15 3.28
N MET A 78 6.51 -5.98 2.03
CA MET A 78 5.29 -5.22 1.71
C MET A 78 4.02 -5.89 2.27
N PHE A 79 4.02 -7.23 2.47
CA PHE A 79 2.89 -7.94 3.07
C PHE A 79 2.60 -7.50 4.52
N LYS A 80 3.53 -6.85 5.21
CA LYS A 80 3.34 -6.34 6.57
C LYS A 80 2.24 -5.28 6.67
N LEU A 81 1.89 -4.61 5.56
CA LEU A 81 0.68 -3.78 5.52
C LEU A 81 -0.59 -4.63 5.62
N HIS A 82 -0.64 -5.77 4.92
CA HIS A 82 -1.75 -6.72 5.00
C HIS A 82 -1.88 -7.27 6.43
N GLU A 83 -0.76 -7.63 7.04
CA GLU A 83 -0.66 -8.10 8.42
C GLU A 83 -1.19 -7.05 9.41
N ALA A 84 -0.72 -5.79 9.33
CA ALA A 84 -1.16 -4.71 10.21
C ALA A 84 -2.68 -4.49 10.13
N LEU A 85 -3.26 -4.55 8.94
CA LEU A 85 -4.70 -4.46 8.73
C LEU A 85 -5.44 -5.64 9.35
N GLY A 86 -4.95 -6.87 9.18
CA GLY A 86 -5.51 -8.06 9.80
C GLY A 86 -5.46 -8.01 11.33
N VAL A 87 -4.33 -7.59 11.91
CA VAL A 87 -4.18 -7.35 13.35
C VAL A 87 -5.20 -6.32 13.84
N CYS A 88 -5.30 -5.17 13.18
CA CYS A 88 -6.26 -4.13 13.56
C CYS A 88 -7.72 -4.62 13.49
N HIS A 89 -8.07 -5.40 12.46
CA HIS A 89 -9.40 -5.97 12.32
C HIS A 89 -9.73 -6.97 13.44
N VAL A 90 -8.76 -7.82 13.84
CA VAL A 90 -8.95 -8.73 14.99
C VAL A 90 -9.09 -7.93 16.29
N MET A 91 -8.26 -6.89 16.50
CA MET A 91 -8.36 -6.03 17.68
C MET A 91 -9.71 -5.31 17.75
N ASP A 92 -10.27 -4.87 16.62
CA ASP A 92 -11.62 -4.32 16.53
C ASP A 92 -12.69 -5.34 16.93
N SER A 93 -12.60 -6.55 16.41
CA SER A 93 -13.52 -7.65 16.70
C SER A 93 -13.53 -8.04 18.18
N LEU A 94 -12.40 -7.89 18.86
CA LEU A 94 -12.23 -8.15 20.28
C LEU A 94 -12.57 -6.94 21.18
N GLY A 95 -12.89 -5.79 20.61
CA GLY A 95 -13.09 -4.53 21.34
C GLY A 95 -11.84 -4.05 22.08
N ARG A 96 -10.63 -4.36 21.57
CA ARG A 96 -9.34 -4.00 22.17
C ARG A 96 -8.68 -2.84 21.45
N GLY A 97 -8.04 -1.95 22.22
CA GLY A 97 -7.20 -0.86 21.71
C GLY A 97 -5.78 -1.31 21.33
N LEU A 98 -5.08 -0.49 20.58
CA LEU A 98 -3.66 -0.70 20.25
C LEU A 98 -2.71 -0.51 21.44
N ASP A 99 -3.20 0.01 22.56
CA ASP A 99 -2.51 0.12 23.85
C ASP A 99 -2.43 -1.23 24.60
N SER A 100 -3.14 -2.27 24.13
CA SER A 100 -3.07 -3.62 24.69
C SER A 100 -1.62 -4.11 24.69
N VAL A 101 -1.11 -4.50 25.88
CA VAL A 101 0.28 -4.91 26.07
C VAL A 101 0.45 -6.41 25.80
N MET A 102 1.47 -6.75 25.03
CA MET A 102 1.96 -8.09 24.80
C MET A 102 3.28 -8.28 25.55
N VAL A 103 3.44 -9.44 26.21
CA VAL A 103 4.72 -9.84 26.83
C VAL A 103 5.37 -10.85 25.93
N ILE A 104 6.56 -10.53 25.47
CA ILE A 104 7.34 -11.29 24.48
C ILE A 104 8.55 -11.87 25.19
N SER A 105 8.65 -13.21 25.30
CA SER A 105 9.87 -13.84 25.76
C SER A 105 10.95 -13.80 24.69
N ARG A 106 12.13 -13.26 25.02
CA ARG A 106 13.25 -13.11 24.10
C ARG A 106 13.73 -14.46 23.54
N GLU A 107 13.57 -15.55 24.28
CA GLU A 107 13.96 -16.89 23.85
C GLU A 107 13.17 -17.40 22.63
N HIS A 108 11.98 -16.83 22.36
CA HIS A 108 11.17 -17.16 21.20
C HIS A 108 11.48 -16.30 19.97
N LEU A 109 12.41 -15.33 20.08
CA LEU A 109 12.81 -14.46 18.98
C LEU A 109 14.06 -15.01 18.28
N ASP A 110 14.07 -14.90 16.96
CA ASP A 110 15.25 -15.27 16.16
C ASP A 110 16.31 -14.17 16.22
N PRO A 111 17.51 -14.45 16.81
CA PRO A 111 18.57 -13.47 16.92
C PRO A 111 19.31 -13.21 15.60
N GLN A 112 19.06 -14.00 14.56
CA GLN A 112 19.74 -13.90 13.26
C GLN A 112 18.92 -13.14 12.22
N THR A 113 17.61 -12.97 12.46
CA THR A 113 16.76 -12.24 11.52
C THR A 113 16.93 -10.72 11.66
N TYR A 114 16.52 -9.98 10.64
CA TYR A 114 16.49 -8.51 10.71
C TYR A 114 15.44 -8.06 11.74
N SER A 115 15.90 -7.50 12.85
CA SER A 115 15.02 -7.06 13.95
C SER A 115 15.62 -5.87 14.71
N PRO A 116 15.23 -4.64 14.35
CA PRO A 116 15.51 -3.44 15.14
C PRO A 116 14.98 -3.54 16.57
N MET A 117 13.79 -4.12 16.78
CA MET A 117 13.23 -4.38 18.11
C MET A 117 14.19 -5.18 19.00
N LEU A 118 14.77 -6.23 18.47
CA LEU A 118 15.69 -7.10 19.23
C LEU A 118 17.00 -6.39 19.61
N LYS A 119 17.39 -5.34 18.87
CA LYS A 119 18.55 -4.50 19.18
C LYS A 119 18.24 -3.43 20.22
N GLU A 120 16.98 -2.97 20.29
CA GLU A 120 16.54 -1.96 21.25
C GLU A 120 16.33 -2.56 22.66
N TYR A 121 15.93 -3.84 22.76
CA TYR A 121 15.65 -4.51 24.02
C TYR A 121 16.55 -5.71 24.23
N ASP A 122 17.31 -5.74 25.33
CA ASP A 122 18.22 -6.84 25.73
C ASP A 122 17.72 -7.69 26.91
N MET A 123 16.53 -7.34 27.48
CA MET A 123 15.92 -8.03 28.60
C MET A 123 15.32 -9.40 28.21
N PRO A 124 15.21 -10.36 29.15
CA PRO A 124 14.59 -11.66 28.89
C PRO A 124 13.12 -11.59 28.46
N GLU A 125 12.37 -10.60 28.95
CA GLU A 125 10.98 -10.33 28.61
C GLU A 125 10.83 -8.88 28.13
N ILE A 126 10.15 -8.72 26.99
CA ILE A 126 9.88 -7.42 26.35
C ILE A 126 8.38 -7.17 26.43
N SER A 127 7.96 -6.08 27.05
CA SER A 127 6.56 -5.69 27.14
C SER A 127 6.28 -4.54 26.18
N LEU A 128 5.49 -4.79 25.13
CA LEU A 128 5.15 -3.80 24.10
C LEU A 128 3.66 -3.76 23.83
N SER A 129 3.15 -2.58 23.52
CA SER A 129 1.78 -2.45 23.02
C SER A 129 1.66 -3.00 21.59
N VAL A 130 0.47 -3.45 21.22
CA VAL A 130 0.16 -3.87 19.85
C VAL A 130 0.49 -2.74 18.85
N GLY A 131 0.19 -1.49 19.20
CA GLY A 131 0.55 -0.33 18.37
C GLY A 131 2.06 -0.20 18.16
N ARG A 132 2.88 -0.43 19.21
CA ARG A 132 4.34 -0.41 19.04
C ARG A 132 4.85 -1.55 18.16
N LEU A 133 4.23 -2.73 18.23
CA LEU A 133 4.55 -3.83 17.31
C LEU A 133 4.17 -3.52 15.86
N ILE A 134 3.03 -2.85 15.64
CA ILE A 134 2.63 -2.35 14.31
C ILE A 134 3.64 -1.30 13.81
N ASP A 135 4.14 -0.41 14.67
CA ASP A 135 5.20 0.52 14.29
C ASP A 135 6.46 -0.24 13.83
N TYR A 136 6.92 -1.24 14.60
CA TYR A 136 8.08 -2.04 14.19
C TYR A 136 7.91 -2.71 12.83
N ILE A 137 6.74 -3.26 12.52
CA ILE A 137 6.54 -3.93 11.23
C ILE A 137 6.37 -2.93 10.07
N LEU A 138 5.78 -1.76 10.28
CA LEU A 138 5.49 -0.80 9.22
C LEU A 138 6.60 0.24 9.02
N VAL A 139 7.21 0.74 10.09
CA VAL A 139 8.30 1.74 10.01
C VAL A 139 9.63 1.05 9.78
N ASP A 140 9.99 0.12 10.68
CA ASP A 140 11.33 -0.45 10.75
C ASP A 140 11.46 -1.78 9.99
N SER A 141 10.37 -2.37 9.51
CA SER A 141 10.36 -3.68 8.85
C SER A 141 10.80 -4.86 9.71
N ASP A 142 10.56 -4.84 11.01
CA ASP A 142 11.00 -5.85 11.95
C ASP A 142 10.37 -7.22 11.70
N ASN A 143 11.20 -8.25 11.53
CA ASN A 143 10.73 -9.60 11.22
C ASN A 143 10.26 -10.36 12.47
N ASN A 144 10.91 -10.15 13.63
CA ASN A 144 10.46 -10.77 14.88
C ASN A 144 9.11 -10.22 15.34
N ALA A 145 8.90 -8.91 15.23
CA ALA A 145 7.61 -8.29 15.52
C ALA A 145 6.50 -8.85 14.61
N SER A 146 6.77 -9.03 13.31
CA SER A 146 5.84 -9.66 12.36
C SER A 146 5.54 -11.11 12.75
N ASN A 147 6.56 -11.94 12.93
CA ASN A 147 6.34 -13.34 13.33
C ASN A 147 5.53 -13.43 14.63
N TRP A 148 5.83 -12.56 15.62
CA TRP A 148 5.11 -12.53 16.90
C TRP A 148 3.63 -12.16 16.75
N LEU A 149 3.30 -11.19 15.93
CA LEU A 149 1.91 -10.79 15.65
C LEU A 149 1.13 -11.93 14.97
N PHE A 150 1.75 -12.65 14.02
CA PHE A 150 1.16 -13.81 13.39
C PHE A 150 0.93 -14.97 14.38
N ASP A 151 1.88 -15.22 15.28
CA ASP A 151 1.77 -16.30 16.25
C ASP A 151 0.78 -15.99 17.38
N SER A 152 0.61 -14.71 17.75
CA SER A 152 -0.11 -14.33 18.96
C SER A 152 -1.48 -13.69 18.73
N ILE A 153 -1.72 -13.06 17.57
CA ILE A 153 -2.94 -12.29 17.32
C ILE A 153 -3.72 -12.81 16.12
N VAL A 154 -3.05 -13.01 14.98
CA VAL A 154 -3.75 -13.29 13.73
C VAL A 154 -2.98 -14.30 12.86
N PRO A 155 -3.54 -15.46 12.50
CA PRO A 155 -2.86 -16.38 11.61
C PRO A 155 -2.81 -15.82 10.17
N VAL A 156 -1.78 -16.21 9.40
CA VAL A 156 -1.58 -15.78 8.01
C VAL A 156 -2.82 -16.00 7.15
N SER A 157 -3.47 -17.16 7.29
CA SER A 157 -4.68 -17.51 6.54
C SER A 157 -5.85 -16.53 6.80
N TYR A 158 -5.95 -16.02 8.02
CA TYR A 158 -6.96 -15.02 8.35
C TYR A 158 -6.65 -13.69 7.67
N VAL A 159 -5.39 -13.26 7.70
CA VAL A 159 -4.96 -12.05 6.98
C VAL A 159 -5.29 -12.15 5.50
N ASN A 160 -4.93 -13.27 4.86
CA ASN A 160 -5.24 -13.49 3.44
C ASN A 160 -6.75 -13.39 3.17
N SER A 161 -7.58 -14.08 3.98
CA SER A 161 -9.03 -14.04 3.82
C SER A 161 -9.65 -12.67 4.08
N TYR A 162 -9.17 -11.95 5.11
CA TYR A 162 -9.65 -10.60 5.42
C TYR A 162 -9.31 -9.60 4.30
N ILE A 163 -8.07 -9.61 3.82
CA ILE A 163 -7.67 -8.74 2.71
C ILE A 163 -8.46 -9.07 1.43
N GLY A 164 -8.82 -10.35 1.19
CA GLY A 164 -9.71 -10.75 0.10
C GLY A 164 -11.11 -10.12 0.14
N THR A 165 -11.55 -9.61 1.31
CA THR A 165 -12.78 -8.80 1.41
C THR A 165 -12.57 -7.35 0.99
N LEU A 166 -11.33 -6.90 0.92
CA LEU A 166 -10.96 -5.52 0.59
C LEU A 166 -10.55 -5.35 -0.88
N ILE A 167 -9.80 -6.30 -1.43
CA ILE A 167 -9.32 -6.33 -2.81
C ILE A 167 -9.59 -7.72 -3.42
N PRO A 168 -9.62 -7.89 -4.76
CA PRO A 168 -9.92 -9.17 -5.38
C PRO A 168 -8.99 -10.30 -4.94
N GLU A 169 -9.52 -11.39 -4.40
CA GLU A 169 -8.76 -12.54 -3.85
C GLU A 169 -7.73 -13.11 -4.83
N GLN A 170 -8.05 -13.17 -6.13
CA GLN A 170 -7.15 -13.73 -7.15
C GLN A 170 -5.98 -12.80 -7.51
N SER A 171 -5.93 -11.58 -6.98
CA SER A 171 -4.95 -10.57 -7.34
C SER A 171 -3.75 -10.49 -6.39
N PHE A 172 -3.78 -11.25 -5.33
CA PHE A 172 -2.71 -11.34 -4.32
C PHE A 172 -2.79 -12.69 -3.58
N GLU A 173 -1.72 -13.02 -2.86
CA GLU A 173 -1.71 -14.17 -1.96
C GLU A 173 -0.69 -13.95 -0.83
N ILE A 174 -1.09 -14.23 0.41
CA ILE A 174 -0.23 -14.23 1.59
C ILE A 174 -0.32 -15.61 2.23
N VAL A 175 0.79 -16.35 2.23
CA VAL A 175 0.87 -17.76 2.65
C VAL A 175 1.86 -17.95 3.80
N TRP A 176 2.97 -17.21 3.79
CA TRP A 176 4.12 -17.45 4.65
C TRP A 176 4.45 -16.25 5.54
N ARG A 177 4.97 -16.55 6.72
CA ARG A 177 5.60 -15.56 7.61
C ARG A 177 7.04 -15.27 7.18
N GLU A 178 7.67 -14.27 7.79
CA GLU A 178 9.09 -13.97 7.54
C GLU A 178 10.00 -15.16 7.90
N SER A 179 9.73 -15.87 9.02
CA SER A 179 10.49 -17.06 9.42
C SER A 179 10.37 -18.21 8.43
N ASP A 180 9.20 -18.40 7.81
CA ASP A 180 8.99 -19.48 6.84
C ASP A 180 9.76 -19.21 5.54
N MET A 181 9.77 -17.94 5.08
CA MET A 181 10.55 -17.50 3.91
C MET A 181 12.05 -17.52 4.18
N ALA A 182 12.49 -17.21 5.40
CA ALA A 182 13.90 -17.30 5.79
C ALA A 182 14.39 -18.76 5.83
N ALA A 183 13.54 -19.70 6.26
CA ALA A 183 13.87 -21.12 6.29
C ALA A 183 13.96 -21.73 4.87
N GLU A 184 13.17 -21.22 3.92
CA GLU A 184 13.17 -21.65 2.52
C GLU A 184 12.89 -20.47 1.60
N HIS A 185 13.95 -19.93 0.98
CA HIS A 185 13.89 -18.69 0.19
C HIS A 185 12.96 -18.76 -1.02
N SER A 186 12.70 -19.95 -1.57
CA SER A 186 11.74 -20.15 -2.68
C SER A 186 10.31 -19.74 -2.29
N ARG A 187 9.94 -19.83 -1.02
CA ARG A 187 8.65 -19.39 -0.48
C ARG A 187 8.37 -17.90 -0.62
N ALA A 188 9.41 -17.09 -0.83
CA ALA A 188 9.24 -15.66 -1.08
C ALA A 188 8.35 -15.36 -2.30
N TYR A 189 8.31 -16.27 -3.29
CA TYR A 189 7.48 -16.14 -4.48
C TYR A 189 5.99 -16.43 -4.24
N ASP A 190 5.64 -17.09 -3.14
CA ASP A 190 4.26 -17.43 -2.83
C ASP A 190 3.50 -16.25 -2.19
N ASN A 191 4.19 -15.41 -1.42
CA ASN A 191 3.63 -14.13 -0.95
C ASN A 191 3.71 -13.10 -2.08
N ARG A 192 2.63 -12.96 -2.85
CA ARG A 192 2.64 -12.24 -4.13
C ARG A 192 1.46 -11.29 -4.30
N SER A 193 1.60 -10.34 -5.20
CA SER A 193 0.52 -9.44 -5.62
C SER A 193 0.75 -8.96 -7.05
N ILE A 194 -0.33 -8.60 -7.75
CA ILE A 194 -0.22 -7.73 -8.91
C ILE A 194 -0.10 -6.27 -8.42
N PRO A 195 0.57 -5.38 -9.18
CA PRO A 195 0.76 -3.98 -8.75
C PRO A 195 -0.54 -3.24 -8.41
N LEU A 196 -1.59 -3.43 -9.21
CA LEU A 196 -2.88 -2.77 -8.99
C LEU A 196 -3.56 -3.21 -7.68
N ALA A 197 -3.41 -4.47 -7.28
CA ALA A 197 -3.98 -4.94 -6.03
C ALA A 197 -3.33 -4.23 -4.82
N TYR A 198 -2.00 -4.12 -4.82
CA TYR A 198 -1.31 -3.41 -3.76
C TYR A 198 -1.64 -1.90 -3.76
N ALA A 199 -1.61 -1.24 -4.93
CA ALA A 199 -2.01 0.16 -5.05
C ALA A 199 -3.46 0.40 -4.58
N SER A 200 -4.38 -0.54 -4.90
CA SER A 200 -5.78 -0.47 -4.45
C SER A 200 -5.91 -0.61 -2.94
N LEU A 201 -5.16 -1.54 -2.33
CA LEU A 201 -5.14 -1.69 -0.88
C LEU A 201 -4.65 -0.41 -0.19
N VAL A 202 -3.52 0.14 -0.65
CA VAL A 202 -2.97 1.41 -0.15
C VAL A 202 -3.98 2.55 -0.33
N ASN A 203 -4.58 2.68 -1.52
CA ASN A 203 -5.58 3.70 -1.78
C ASN A 203 -6.72 3.62 -0.77
N ARG A 204 -7.27 2.43 -0.52
CA ARG A 204 -8.34 2.20 0.46
C ARG A 204 -7.93 2.52 1.89
N VAL A 205 -6.69 2.23 2.28
CA VAL A 205 -6.16 2.62 3.61
C VAL A 205 -6.27 4.13 3.81
N PHE A 206 -6.01 4.92 2.78
CA PHE A 206 -6.00 6.37 2.89
C PHE A 206 -7.37 7.03 2.63
N THR A 207 -8.26 6.40 1.86
CA THR A 207 -9.54 7.01 1.41
C THR A 207 -10.79 6.40 2.02
N ASP A 208 -10.79 5.12 2.37
CA ASP A 208 -11.96 4.42 2.90
C ASP A 208 -11.89 4.29 4.44
N SER A 209 -12.94 3.70 5.02
CA SER A 209 -12.97 3.26 6.42
C SER A 209 -12.98 1.73 6.45
N ILE A 210 -11.83 1.11 6.70
CA ILE A 210 -11.64 -0.35 6.62
C ILE A 210 -11.42 -1.02 7.99
N VAL A 211 -10.92 -0.27 8.96
CA VAL A 211 -10.85 -0.64 10.39
C VAL A 211 -11.29 0.57 11.22
N SER A 212 -11.36 0.45 12.55
CA SER A 212 -11.70 1.60 13.40
C SER A 212 -10.74 2.77 13.17
N ARG A 213 -11.27 3.99 13.33
CA ARG A 213 -10.57 5.22 12.95
C ARG A 213 -9.20 5.36 13.63
N ASP A 214 -9.11 5.09 14.91
CA ASP A 214 -7.87 5.17 15.69
C ASP A 214 -6.78 4.23 15.15
N LYS A 215 -7.15 2.99 14.80
CA LYS A 215 -6.25 1.99 14.23
C LYS A 215 -5.83 2.35 12.80
N GLN A 216 -6.77 2.82 11.99
CA GLN A 216 -6.46 3.26 10.63
C GLN A 216 -5.53 4.46 10.60
N GLU A 217 -5.76 5.47 11.46
CA GLU A 217 -4.86 6.62 11.57
C GLU A 217 -3.47 6.21 12.11
N HIS A 218 -3.40 5.20 12.98
CA HIS A 218 -2.13 4.64 13.43
C HIS A 218 -1.35 4.01 12.26
N ILE A 219 -2.00 3.18 11.42
CA ILE A 219 -1.39 2.60 10.22
C ILE A 219 -0.91 3.69 9.25
N LYS A 220 -1.74 4.68 8.95
CA LYS A 220 -1.36 5.82 8.10
C LYS A 220 -0.14 6.56 8.65
N SER A 221 -0.16 6.86 9.95
CA SER A 221 0.96 7.52 10.62
C SER A 221 2.24 6.68 10.58
N ALA A 222 2.16 5.36 10.76
CA ALA A 222 3.31 4.47 10.64
C ALA A 222 3.87 4.46 9.21
N MET A 223 3.01 4.37 8.19
CA MET A 223 3.43 4.45 6.78
C MET A 223 4.10 5.79 6.44
N LEU A 224 3.61 6.91 6.99
CA LEU A 224 4.22 8.24 6.81
C LEU A 224 5.59 8.38 7.48
N ARG A 225 5.89 7.56 8.47
CA ARG A 225 7.18 7.50 9.18
C ARG A 225 8.12 6.44 8.65
N CYS A 226 7.70 5.66 7.65
CA CYS A 226 8.55 4.65 7.03
C CYS A 226 9.81 5.30 6.45
N ASP A 227 10.98 4.83 6.86
CA ASP A 227 12.28 5.36 6.43
C ASP A 227 13.08 4.34 5.60
N THR A 228 12.52 3.15 5.35
CA THR A 228 13.14 2.14 4.50
C THR A 228 13.01 2.51 3.02
N GLY A 229 14.03 2.23 2.20
CA GLY A 229 13.98 2.42 0.74
C GLY A 229 13.80 3.86 0.29
N MET A 230 14.37 4.83 1.01
CA MET A 230 14.30 6.26 0.67
C MET A 230 14.93 6.61 -0.69
N SER A 231 15.73 5.72 -1.26
CA SER A 231 16.29 5.80 -2.62
C SER A 231 15.29 5.38 -3.73
N ARG A 232 14.12 4.81 -3.36
CA ARG A 232 13.08 4.31 -4.29
C ARG A 232 12.07 5.39 -4.63
N LEU A 233 10.77 5.12 -4.43
CA LEU A 233 9.68 6.07 -4.76
C LEU A 233 9.76 7.38 -3.98
N ALA A 234 10.30 7.35 -2.78
CA ALA A 234 10.47 8.54 -1.93
C ALA A 234 11.51 9.54 -2.49
N ALA A 235 12.54 9.06 -3.19
CA ALA A 235 13.70 9.87 -3.58
C ALA A 235 13.37 11.21 -4.25
N PRO A 236 12.48 11.31 -5.25
CA PRO A 236 12.13 12.57 -5.87
C PRO A 236 11.11 13.40 -5.07
N LEU A 237 10.49 12.84 -4.01
CA LEU A 237 9.40 13.45 -3.27
C LEU A 237 9.88 14.18 -2.00
N VAL A 238 10.96 13.69 -1.38
CA VAL A 238 11.45 14.21 -0.09
C VAL A 238 11.93 15.67 -0.13
N ALA A 239 12.28 16.19 -1.30
CA ALA A 239 12.69 17.57 -1.48
C ALA A 239 11.53 18.52 -1.85
N GLU A 240 10.34 17.98 -2.10
CA GLU A 240 9.18 18.75 -2.57
C GLU A 240 8.39 19.26 -1.35
N GLU A 241 8.31 20.57 -1.19
CA GLU A 241 7.68 21.19 -0.03
C GLU A 241 6.17 20.86 0.04
N GLY A 242 5.72 20.42 1.20
CA GLY A 242 4.32 20.10 1.47
C GLY A 242 3.81 18.80 0.84
N VAL A 243 4.67 18.03 0.17
CA VAL A 243 4.35 16.67 -0.28
C VAL A 243 4.49 15.70 0.89
N THR A 244 3.52 14.79 1.05
CA THR A 244 3.61 13.68 2.00
C THR A 244 3.57 12.35 1.27
N PHE A 245 4.35 11.39 1.74
CA PHE A 245 4.38 10.03 1.20
C PHE A 245 4.36 9.00 2.31
N GLY A 246 3.24 8.30 2.48
CA GLY A 246 3.13 7.16 3.37
C GLY A 246 3.32 5.88 2.58
N HIS A 247 4.37 5.09 2.89
CA HIS A 247 4.74 3.96 2.05
C HIS A 247 5.20 2.72 2.82
N ARG A 248 5.40 1.63 2.09
CA ARG A 248 5.98 0.39 2.60
C ARG A 248 6.82 -0.28 1.52
N THR A 249 8.01 -0.74 1.91
CA THR A 249 8.97 -1.37 0.99
C THR A 249 9.10 -2.87 1.21
N GLY A 250 9.65 -3.56 0.21
CA GLY A 250 10.02 -4.96 0.29
C GLY A 250 11.33 -5.20 -0.47
N SER A 251 12.27 -5.92 0.16
CA SER A 251 13.56 -6.30 -0.45
C SER A 251 13.74 -7.81 -0.35
N GLY A 252 14.10 -8.43 -1.48
CA GLY A 252 14.26 -9.87 -1.58
C GLY A 252 15.67 -10.35 -1.40
N TYR A 253 15.81 -11.65 -1.34
CA TYR A 253 17.10 -12.36 -1.36
C TYR A 253 17.69 -12.34 -2.78
N VAL A 254 18.95 -12.72 -2.90
CA VAL A 254 19.55 -13.06 -4.19
C VAL A 254 19.28 -14.56 -4.44
N ASN A 255 18.64 -14.89 -5.56
CA ASN A 255 18.32 -16.26 -5.95
C ASN A 255 19.55 -17.00 -6.53
N GLU A 256 19.38 -18.28 -6.85
CA GLU A 256 20.45 -19.12 -7.42
C GLU A 256 20.98 -18.63 -8.78
N ARG A 257 20.21 -17.80 -9.49
CA ARG A 257 20.63 -17.18 -10.77
C ARG A 257 21.40 -15.88 -10.57
N GLY A 258 21.60 -15.44 -9.32
CA GLY A 258 22.24 -14.18 -8.99
C GLY A 258 21.30 -12.96 -9.16
N GLU A 259 20.00 -13.18 -9.22
CA GLU A 259 18.98 -12.13 -9.36
C GLU A 259 18.39 -11.77 -8.00
N VAL A 260 18.15 -10.49 -7.76
CA VAL A 260 17.39 -10.03 -6.59
C VAL A 260 15.93 -10.38 -6.80
N VAL A 261 15.37 -11.22 -5.92
CA VAL A 261 14.00 -11.75 -6.02
C VAL A 261 12.97 -10.64 -6.11
N ALA A 262 13.15 -9.57 -5.33
CA ALA A 262 12.26 -8.41 -5.36
C ALA A 262 12.94 -7.13 -4.87
N VAL A 263 12.57 -6.00 -5.51
CA VAL A 263 12.86 -4.64 -5.06
C VAL A 263 11.57 -3.83 -5.20
N ASN A 264 10.84 -3.65 -4.11
CA ASN A 264 9.48 -3.15 -4.14
C ASN A 264 9.31 -1.88 -3.30
N ASP A 265 8.38 -1.03 -3.72
CA ASP A 265 7.88 0.08 -2.93
C ASP A 265 6.45 0.42 -3.38
N GLY A 266 5.62 0.88 -2.44
CA GLY A 266 4.27 1.34 -2.75
C GLY A 266 3.68 2.12 -1.61
N GLY A 267 2.93 3.15 -1.96
CA GLY A 267 2.39 4.06 -0.96
C GLY A 267 1.39 5.05 -1.52
N TYR A 268 1.04 6.01 -0.68
CA TYR A 268 0.09 7.07 -0.96
C TYR A 268 0.76 8.44 -0.87
N VAL A 269 0.65 9.21 -1.93
CA VAL A 269 1.19 10.58 -2.03
C VAL A 269 0.05 11.59 -1.93
N THR A 270 0.25 12.62 -1.11
CA THR A 270 -0.63 13.80 -1.08
C THR A 270 0.17 15.04 -1.45
N LEU A 271 -0.37 15.83 -2.37
CA LEU A 271 0.23 17.06 -2.88
C LEU A 271 -0.35 18.29 -2.18
N PRO A 272 0.39 19.41 -2.11
CA PRO A 272 -0.11 20.68 -1.57
C PRO A 272 -1.35 21.21 -2.29
N SER A 273 -1.55 20.83 -3.55
CA SER A 273 -2.74 21.17 -4.34
C SER A 273 -4.02 20.46 -3.87
N GLY A 274 -3.90 19.47 -3.00
CA GLY A 274 -4.98 18.57 -2.59
C GLY A 274 -5.18 17.35 -3.50
N LYS A 275 -4.48 17.28 -4.62
CA LYS A 275 -4.42 16.06 -5.43
C LYS A 275 -3.68 14.96 -4.69
N SER A 276 -3.99 13.71 -5.00
CA SER A 276 -3.37 12.57 -4.36
C SER A 276 -3.27 11.38 -5.31
N TYR A 277 -2.39 10.44 -4.99
CA TYR A 277 -2.34 9.18 -5.73
C TYR A 277 -1.76 8.04 -4.89
N ALA A 278 -2.27 6.84 -5.13
CA ALA A 278 -1.64 5.60 -4.70
C ALA A 278 -0.75 5.07 -5.82
N ILE A 279 0.44 4.60 -5.48
CA ILE A 279 1.40 4.03 -6.43
C ILE A 279 1.98 2.74 -5.87
N ALA A 280 2.17 1.74 -6.74
CA ALA A 280 2.95 0.55 -6.46
C ALA A 280 3.93 0.29 -7.61
N VAL A 281 5.19 0.11 -7.29
CA VAL A 281 6.22 -0.36 -8.21
C VAL A 281 6.82 -1.62 -7.63
N LEU A 282 6.56 -2.74 -8.29
CA LEU A 282 7.01 -4.06 -7.90
C LEU A 282 8.02 -4.56 -8.94
N VAL A 283 9.19 -4.99 -8.46
CA VAL A 283 10.27 -5.50 -9.31
C VAL A 283 10.55 -6.94 -8.94
N LYS A 284 10.63 -7.81 -9.96
CA LYS A 284 10.86 -9.25 -9.80
C LYS A 284 12.07 -9.69 -10.59
N ASP A 285 12.90 -10.54 -9.97
CA ASP A 285 14.05 -11.21 -10.58
C ASP A 285 14.99 -10.22 -11.29
N TYR A 286 15.54 -9.27 -10.54
CA TYR A 286 16.41 -8.24 -11.09
C TYR A 286 17.86 -8.71 -11.18
N ALA A 287 18.38 -8.85 -12.39
CA ALA A 287 19.76 -9.30 -12.64
C ALA A 287 20.73 -8.10 -12.69
N GLY A 288 20.98 -7.49 -11.54
CA GLY A 288 21.89 -6.33 -11.41
C GLY A 288 21.96 -5.84 -9.95
N PRO A 289 22.73 -4.80 -9.70
CA PRO A 289 22.75 -4.16 -8.39
C PRO A 289 21.36 -3.63 -8.00
N GLN A 290 20.98 -3.83 -6.73
CA GLN A 290 19.68 -3.36 -6.23
C GLN A 290 19.50 -1.85 -6.43
N GLU A 291 20.57 -1.08 -6.30
CA GLU A 291 20.60 0.37 -6.45
C GLU A 291 20.16 0.81 -7.85
N ASP A 292 20.45 0.00 -8.88
CA ASP A 292 20.02 0.30 -10.26
C ASP A 292 18.49 0.16 -10.40
N ALA A 293 17.88 -0.86 -9.76
CA ALA A 293 16.43 -1.01 -9.71
C ALA A 293 15.77 0.13 -8.92
N GLU A 294 16.38 0.54 -7.80
CA GLU A 294 15.92 1.68 -7.00
C GLU A 294 15.95 3.00 -7.79
N ALA A 295 17.00 3.23 -8.58
CA ALA A 295 17.09 4.39 -9.46
C ALA A 295 16.00 4.41 -10.55
N VAL A 296 15.63 3.22 -11.08
CA VAL A 296 14.50 3.09 -12.01
C VAL A 296 13.18 3.44 -11.31
N MET A 297 12.97 2.96 -10.08
CA MET A 297 11.78 3.29 -9.28
C MET A 297 11.69 4.79 -9.00
N ALA A 298 12.81 5.45 -8.66
CA ALA A 298 12.87 6.90 -8.47
C ALA A 298 12.51 7.65 -9.77
N ALA A 299 12.97 7.19 -10.92
CA ALA A 299 12.63 7.78 -12.22
C ALA A 299 11.13 7.64 -12.55
N ILE A 300 10.53 6.48 -12.24
CA ILE A 300 9.07 6.25 -12.36
C ILE A 300 8.31 7.22 -11.44
N SER A 301 8.70 7.29 -10.16
CA SER A 301 8.08 8.20 -9.19
C SER A 301 8.14 9.66 -9.65
N LYS A 302 9.30 10.11 -10.15
CA LYS A 302 9.45 11.47 -10.71
C LYS A 302 8.53 11.72 -11.90
N ALA A 303 8.42 10.75 -12.81
CA ALA A 303 7.53 10.86 -13.98
C ALA A 303 6.05 10.98 -13.56
N VAL A 304 5.63 10.19 -12.56
CA VAL A 304 4.26 10.22 -12.00
C VAL A 304 4.02 11.54 -11.28
N TYR A 305 4.94 11.97 -10.42
CA TYR A 305 4.83 13.25 -9.70
C TYR A 305 4.69 14.43 -10.65
N ASP A 306 5.57 14.51 -11.69
CA ASP A 306 5.51 15.58 -12.70
C ASP A 306 4.20 15.59 -13.49
N PHE A 307 3.60 14.42 -13.66
CA PHE A 307 2.32 14.27 -14.34
C PHE A 307 1.15 14.71 -13.47
N VAL A 308 1.14 14.37 -12.17
CA VAL A 308 -0.02 14.62 -11.29
C VAL A 308 -0.04 16.04 -10.71
N ARG A 309 1.11 16.65 -10.41
CA ARG A 309 1.24 17.97 -9.79
C ARG A 309 0.51 19.10 -10.50
#